data_195a0c948fa1c5cdb1390eded69759c7
#
_entry.id   195a0c948fa1c5cdb1390eded69759c7
#
_cell.length_a   1.000
_cell.length_b   1.000
_cell.length_c   1.000
_cell.angle_alpha   90.00
_cell.angle_beta   90.00
_cell.angle_gamma   90.00
#
_symmetry.space_group_name_H-M   'P 1'
#
loop_
_entity.id
_entity.type
_entity.pdbx_description
1 polymer ?
#
loop_
_entity_poly.entity_id
_entity_poly.type
_entity_poly.pdbx_seq_one_letter_code
_entity_poly.pdbx_strand_id
1 'polypeptide(L)'
;MNSSATAGKARRILVACVGNIFMGDDGFGVEVARRLLNRKDRPFPENVQVIDFGIRGFDLAFTLLDGYDVLVIVDAVARGGTPGTLYVIEPDLGEMTPEQGMEAARVGLDAHSMDPAKVLAYARTLGAGSISTLIVGCEPATVNENQGFMDMRMGLSTPVQAAVTEAVNVIDTLVEQLLANG
;
A
#
# COMPACT_ATOMS: atom_id res chain seq x y z
N MET A 1 -37.46 0.56 -28.08
CA MET A 1 -36.39 -0.37 -27.73
C MET A 1 -35.36 0.42 -26.95
N ASN A 2 -35.51 0.46 -25.61
CA ASN A 2 -34.56 1.14 -24.75
C ASN A 2 -33.46 0.13 -24.35
N SER A 3 -32.30 0.31 -24.95
CA SER A 3 -31.08 -0.35 -24.49
C SER A 3 -30.54 0.46 -23.30
N SER A 4 -30.95 0.09 -22.10
CA SER A 4 -30.26 0.54 -20.89
C SER A 4 -28.94 -0.21 -20.83
N ALA A 5 -27.87 0.42 -21.36
CA ALA A 5 -26.52 0.02 -21.06
C ALA A 5 -26.36 0.12 -19.53
N THR A 6 -26.23 -1.03 -18.87
CA THR A 6 -25.77 -1.13 -17.49
C THR A 6 -24.37 -0.49 -17.45
N ALA A 7 -24.31 0.77 -17.02
CA ALA A 7 -23.02 1.38 -16.70
C ALA A 7 -22.38 0.49 -15.62
N GLY A 8 -21.34 -0.24 -15.97
CA GLY A 8 -20.57 -1.04 -15.03
C GLY A 8 -20.15 -0.13 -13.87
N LYS A 9 -20.29 -0.60 -12.63
CA LYS A 9 -19.86 0.13 -11.45
C LYS A 9 -18.36 0.46 -11.63
N ALA A 10 -18.02 1.75 -11.65
CA ALA A 10 -16.62 2.16 -11.78
C ALA A 10 -15.77 1.51 -10.67
N ARG A 11 -14.68 0.86 -11.05
CA ARG A 11 -13.75 0.19 -10.13
C ARG A 11 -13.22 1.18 -9.10
N ARG A 12 -13.32 0.82 -7.81
CA ARG A 12 -12.81 1.63 -6.71
C ARG A 12 -11.40 1.18 -6.32
N ILE A 13 -10.45 2.11 -6.32
CA ILE A 13 -9.03 1.83 -6.07
C ILE A 13 -8.60 2.57 -4.81
N LEU A 14 -7.96 1.86 -3.87
CA LEU A 14 -7.26 2.44 -2.73
C LEU A 14 -5.75 2.34 -2.97
N VAL A 15 -5.06 3.47 -2.97
CA VAL A 15 -3.59 3.56 -2.90
C VAL A 15 -3.24 3.80 -1.43
N ALA A 16 -2.81 2.75 -0.76
CA ALA A 16 -2.47 2.75 0.66
C ALA A 16 -0.96 2.90 0.84
N CYS A 17 -0.52 4.06 1.27
CA CYS A 17 0.88 4.32 1.53
C CYS A 17 1.19 4.00 2.99
N VAL A 18 2.16 3.12 3.22
CA VAL A 18 2.53 2.63 4.54
C VAL A 18 4.01 2.85 4.80
N GLY A 19 4.41 2.83 6.07
CA GLY A 19 5.80 2.94 6.49
C GLY A 19 6.00 3.80 7.72
N ASN A 20 7.21 3.78 8.28
CA ASN A 20 7.58 4.49 9.50
C ASN A 20 8.66 5.56 9.22
N ILE A 21 8.30 6.82 9.31
CA ILE A 21 9.21 7.96 9.05
C ILE A 21 10.40 8.07 10.02
N PHE A 22 10.35 7.37 11.15
CA PHE A 22 11.42 7.33 12.14
C PHE A 22 12.44 6.20 11.88
N MET A 23 12.20 5.38 10.85
CA MET A 23 13.04 4.22 10.51
C MET A 23 13.71 4.34 9.13
N GLY A 24 14.13 5.54 8.73
CA GLY A 24 14.86 5.77 7.49
C GLY A 24 14.04 5.40 6.26
N ASP A 25 14.52 4.46 5.46
CA ASP A 25 13.90 4.06 4.18
C ASP A 25 12.52 3.40 4.34
N ASP A 26 12.17 2.93 5.53
CA ASP A 26 10.82 2.46 5.85
C ASP A 26 9.75 3.55 5.69
N GLY A 27 10.15 4.83 5.74
CA GLY A 27 9.30 5.98 5.45
C GLY A 27 8.99 6.21 3.96
N PHE A 28 9.40 5.33 3.05
CA PHE A 28 9.23 5.49 1.60
C PHE A 28 7.78 5.72 1.20
N GLY A 29 6.85 4.87 1.66
CA GLY A 29 5.44 5.01 1.31
C GLY A 29 4.84 6.33 1.79
N VAL A 30 5.20 6.80 2.98
CA VAL A 30 4.74 8.10 3.52
C VAL A 30 5.24 9.26 2.65
N GLU A 31 6.50 9.22 2.19
CA GLU A 31 7.04 10.26 1.29
C GLU A 31 6.35 10.25 -0.08
N VAL A 32 6.04 9.07 -0.62
CA VAL A 32 5.23 8.93 -1.85
C VAL A 32 3.83 9.51 -1.64
N ALA A 33 3.16 9.18 -0.52
CA ALA A 33 1.85 9.76 -0.18
C ALA A 33 1.90 11.28 -0.17
N ARG A 34 2.91 11.85 0.48
CA ARG A 34 3.11 13.29 0.54
C ARG A 34 3.20 13.92 -0.85
N ARG A 35 3.89 13.27 -1.81
CA ARG A 35 3.99 13.74 -3.21
C ARG A 35 2.64 13.64 -3.93
N LEU A 36 1.96 12.51 -3.80
CA LEU A 36 0.67 12.28 -4.45
C LEU A 36 -0.43 13.23 -3.95
N LEU A 37 -0.50 13.46 -2.64
CA LEU A 37 -1.53 14.29 -2.01
C LEU A 37 -1.31 15.81 -2.22
N ASN A 38 -0.05 16.25 -2.36
CA ASN A 38 0.26 17.67 -2.56
C ASN A 38 0.26 18.13 -4.03
N ARG A 39 0.09 17.22 -4.99
CA ARG A 39 0.02 17.59 -6.41
C ARG A 39 -1.33 18.20 -6.77
N LYS A 40 -1.33 19.29 -7.54
CA LYS A 40 -2.53 20.00 -7.97
C LYS A 40 -2.83 19.82 -9.45
N ASP A 41 -1.82 19.50 -10.24
CA ASP A 41 -1.82 19.42 -11.68
C ASP A 41 -2.41 18.12 -12.25
N ARG A 42 -2.44 17.07 -11.44
CA ARG A 42 -2.91 15.75 -11.85
C ARG A 42 -3.66 15.03 -10.71
N PRO A 43 -4.87 15.49 -10.32
CA PRO A 43 -5.66 14.80 -9.32
C PRO A 43 -6.14 13.44 -9.85
N PHE A 44 -6.28 12.47 -8.95
CA PHE A 44 -6.96 11.23 -9.29
C PHE A 44 -8.48 11.43 -9.39
N PRO A 45 -9.18 10.60 -10.18
CA PRO A 45 -10.65 10.60 -10.21
C PRO A 45 -11.25 10.18 -8.88
N GLU A 46 -12.52 10.48 -8.63
CA GLU A 46 -13.21 10.28 -7.34
C GLU A 46 -13.24 8.82 -6.86
N ASN A 47 -13.15 7.87 -7.78
CA ASN A 47 -13.10 6.44 -7.45
C ASN A 47 -11.69 5.92 -7.12
N VAL A 48 -10.69 6.80 -7.06
CA VAL A 48 -9.31 6.49 -6.64
C VAL A 48 -8.98 7.32 -5.42
N GLN A 49 -8.67 6.67 -4.31
CA GLN A 49 -8.31 7.31 -3.06
C GLN A 49 -6.87 7.01 -2.69
N VAL A 50 -6.12 8.04 -2.29
CA VAL A 50 -4.76 7.92 -1.76
C VAL A 50 -4.80 8.25 -0.29
N ILE A 51 -4.30 7.35 0.56
CA ILE A 51 -4.26 7.54 2.00
C ILE A 51 -2.87 7.21 2.54
N ASP A 52 -2.35 8.10 3.39
CA ASP A 52 -1.19 7.84 4.23
C ASP A 52 -1.63 7.14 5.51
N PHE A 53 -1.37 5.84 5.59
CA PHE A 53 -1.62 5.06 6.79
C PHE A 53 -0.44 5.06 7.76
N GLY A 54 0.77 5.37 7.29
CA GLY A 54 1.96 5.25 8.11
C GLY A 54 2.07 3.83 8.69
N ILE A 55 2.03 3.72 10.02
CA ILE A 55 2.09 2.44 10.76
C ILE A 55 0.71 1.93 11.21
N ARG A 56 -0.39 2.52 10.71
CA ARG A 56 -1.76 2.25 11.20
C ARG A 56 -2.45 1.13 10.43
N GLY A 57 -1.97 -0.10 10.60
CA GLY A 57 -2.51 -1.26 9.89
C GLY A 57 -3.99 -1.56 10.19
N PHE A 58 -4.47 -1.28 11.41
CA PHE A 58 -5.89 -1.40 11.74
C PHE A 58 -6.75 -0.41 10.96
N ASP A 59 -6.29 0.85 10.81
CA ASP A 59 -7.03 1.86 10.04
C ASP A 59 -7.15 1.42 8.57
N LEU A 60 -6.09 0.82 8.01
CA LEU A 60 -6.14 0.24 6.67
C LEU A 60 -7.19 -0.89 6.60
N ALA A 61 -7.18 -1.82 7.55
CA ALA A 61 -8.14 -2.93 7.55
C ALA A 61 -9.59 -2.44 7.64
N PHE A 62 -9.88 -1.43 8.47
CA PHE A 62 -11.21 -0.83 8.56
C PHE A 62 -11.59 -0.08 7.28
N THR A 63 -10.65 0.67 6.67
CA THR A 63 -10.89 1.38 5.41
C THR A 63 -11.27 0.42 4.28
N LEU A 64 -10.72 -0.80 4.26
CA LEU A 64 -11.08 -1.80 3.25
C LEU A 64 -12.54 -2.27 3.32
N LEU A 65 -13.24 -2.04 4.43
CA LEU A 65 -14.68 -2.33 4.57
C LEU A 65 -15.56 -1.39 3.72
N ASP A 66 -15.02 -0.26 3.28
CA ASP A 66 -15.73 0.70 2.43
C ASP A 66 -15.96 0.18 1.00
N GLY A 67 -15.47 -1.02 0.67
CA GLY A 67 -15.78 -1.72 -0.59
C GLY A 67 -14.90 -1.26 -1.75
N TYR A 68 -13.58 -1.39 -1.62
CA TYR A 68 -12.62 -1.24 -2.71
C TYR A 68 -12.50 -2.54 -3.51
N ASP A 69 -12.32 -2.39 -4.84
CA ASP A 69 -12.10 -3.51 -5.75
C ASP A 69 -10.60 -3.83 -5.89
N VAL A 70 -9.75 -2.78 -5.74
CA VAL A 70 -8.29 -2.90 -5.84
C VAL A 70 -7.61 -2.14 -4.70
N LEU A 71 -6.59 -2.77 -4.13
CA LEU A 71 -5.65 -2.19 -3.17
C LEU A 71 -4.25 -2.13 -3.79
N VAL A 72 -3.68 -0.94 -3.84
CA VAL A 72 -2.28 -0.71 -4.21
C VAL A 72 -1.55 -0.28 -2.94
N ILE A 73 -0.71 -1.15 -2.39
CA ILE A 73 0.12 -0.84 -1.23
C ILE A 73 1.43 -0.21 -1.72
N VAL A 74 1.87 0.86 -1.08
CA VAL A 74 3.15 1.52 -1.36
C VAL A 74 4.01 1.45 -0.12
N ASP A 75 5.16 0.73 -0.23
CA ASP A 75 5.98 0.39 0.94
C ASP A 75 7.46 0.21 0.59
N ALA A 76 8.33 0.21 1.59
CA ALA A 76 9.69 -0.28 1.46
C ALA A 76 9.68 -1.82 1.51
N VAL A 77 10.28 -2.47 0.50
CA VAL A 77 10.29 -3.93 0.37
C VAL A 77 11.68 -4.44 0.11
N ALA A 78 12.27 -5.11 1.10
CA ALA A 78 13.59 -5.71 0.97
C ALA A 78 13.52 -7.04 0.19
N ARG A 79 14.18 -7.07 -0.96
CA ARG A 79 14.32 -8.25 -1.83
C ARG A 79 15.77 -8.62 -2.13
N GLY A 80 16.72 -7.91 -1.53
CA GLY A 80 18.16 -8.08 -1.76
C GLY A 80 18.63 -7.46 -3.07
N GLY A 81 17.87 -6.52 -3.63
CA GLY A 81 18.22 -5.80 -4.84
C GLY A 81 19.07 -4.58 -4.59
N THR A 82 19.28 -3.78 -5.63
CA THR A 82 19.97 -2.49 -5.51
C THR A 82 19.04 -1.47 -4.82
N PRO A 83 19.51 -0.74 -3.80
CA PRO A 83 18.71 0.28 -3.14
C PRO A 83 18.08 1.29 -4.11
N GLY A 84 16.81 1.61 -3.91
CA GLY A 84 16.03 2.47 -4.79
C GLY A 84 15.39 1.75 -6.00
N THR A 85 15.62 0.44 -6.16
CA THR A 85 14.91 -0.34 -7.19
C THR A 85 13.43 -0.41 -6.85
N LEU A 86 12.58 -0.12 -7.84
CA LEU A 86 11.13 -0.23 -7.71
C LEU A 86 10.63 -1.58 -8.21
N TYR A 87 9.63 -2.11 -7.53
CA TYR A 87 8.96 -3.35 -7.84
C TYR A 87 7.45 -3.13 -7.94
N VAL A 88 6.80 -3.77 -8.91
CA VAL A 88 5.35 -3.95 -8.89
C VAL A 88 5.11 -5.44 -8.69
N ILE A 89 4.51 -5.79 -7.56
CA ILE A 89 4.37 -7.17 -7.10
C ILE A 89 2.88 -7.48 -6.95
N GLU A 90 2.43 -8.58 -7.50
CA GLU A 90 1.18 -9.21 -7.15
C GLU A 90 1.48 -10.24 -6.05
N PRO A 91 1.15 -9.96 -4.78
CA PRO A 91 1.51 -10.84 -3.68
C PRO A 91 0.67 -12.13 -3.73
N ASP A 92 1.31 -13.28 -3.50
CA ASP A 92 0.59 -14.51 -3.19
C ASP A 92 0.12 -14.43 -1.73
N LEU A 93 -1.13 -14.02 -1.55
CA LEU A 93 -1.72 -13.80 -0.22
C LEU A 93 -2.24 -15.09 0.42
N GLY A 94 -2.21 -16.21 -0.31
CA GLY A 94 -2.78 -17.48 0.13
C GLY A 94 -4.26 -17.37 0.56
N GLU A 95 -4.88 -18.50 0.81
CA GLU A 95 -6.20 -18.53 1.48
C GLU A 95 -5.97 -18.55 3.00
N MET A 96 -5.89 -17.38 3.62
CA MET A 96 -5.90 -17.33 5.10
C MET A 96 -7.30 -17.62 5.62
N THR A 97 -7.38 -18.55 6.57
CA THR A 97 -8.67 -18.84 7.23
C THR A 97 -9.08 -17.68 8.14
N PRO A 98 -10.41 -17.55 8.46
CA PRO A 98 -10.86 -16.55 9.42
C PRO A 98 -10.14 -16.62 10.77
N GLU A 99 -9.80 -17.84 11.23
CA GLU A 99 -9.07 -18.05 12.48
C GLU A 99 -7.65 -17.47 12.41
N GLN A 100 -6.96 -17.63 11.29
CA GLN A 100 -5.63 -17.04 11.06
C GLN A 100 -5.72 -15.51 11.01
N GLY A 101 -6.77 -14.95 10.41
CA GLY A 101 -7.04 -13.51 10.42
C GLY A 101 -7.29 -12.96 11.82
N MET A 102 -8.08 -13.67 12.64
CA MET A 102 -8.30 -13.30 14.04
C MET A 102 -7.04 -13.44 14.89
N GLU A 103 -6.23 -14.47 14.67
CA GLU A 103 -4.96 -14.64 15.39
C GLU A 103 -3.96 -13.54 15.00
N ALA A 104 -3.89 -13.17 13.70
CA ALA A 104 -3.12 -12.04 13.24
C ALA A 104 -3.53 -10.72 13.94
N ALA A 105 -4.84 -10.53 14.18
CA ALA A 105 -5.35 -9.38 14.92
C ALA A 105 -5.01 -9.45 16.42
N ARG A 106 -5.00 -10.67 17.02
CA ARG A 106 -4.69 -10.89 18.45
C ARG A 106 -3.21 -10.67 18.77
N VAL A 107 -2.32 -11.15 17.88
CA VAL A 107 -0.87 -10.96 18.01
C VAL A 107 -0.48 -9.49 17.81
N GLY A 108 -1.44 -8.69 17.34
CA GLY A 108 -1.31 -7.32 16.94
C GLY A 108 -0.93 -7.24 15.48
N LEU A 109 -1.66 -6.41 14.72
CA LEU A 109 -1.12 -5.81 13.53
C LEU A 109 0.00 -4.90 14.03
N ASP A 110 1.15 -5.50 14.31
CA ASP A 110 2.26 -4.85 14.98
C ASP A 110 2.64 -3.61 14.16
N ALA A 111 2.67 -2.46 14.84
CA ALA A 111 3.01 -1.18 14.24
C ALA A 111 4.40 -1.17 13.56
N HIS A 112 5.18 -2.24 13.76
CA HIS A 112 6.53 -2.39 13.20
C HIS A 112 6.62 -3.34 12.00
N SER A 113 5.56 -4.10 11.69
CA SER A 113 5.53 -4.96 10.49
C SER A 113 4.11 -4.98 9.92
N MET A 114 3.79 -4.02 9.08
CA MET A 114 2.51 -4.05 8.35
C MET A 114 2.57 -5.13 7.27
N ASP A 115 2.29 -6.36 7.67
CA ASP A 115 2.18 -7.50 6.76
C ASP A 115 0.85 -7.39 5.98
N PRO A 116 0.88 -7.15 4.67
CA PRO A 116 -0.33 -7.01 3.86
C PRO A 116 -1.26 -8.21 3.96
N ALA A 117 -0.71 -9.43 4.08
CA ALA A 117 -1.52 -10.64 4.19
C ALA A 117 -2.34 -10.65 5.48
N LYS A 118 -1.73 -10.23 6.61
CA LYS A 118 -2.42 -10.13 7.90
C LYS A 118 -3.50 -9.06 7.90
N VAL A 119 -3.22 -7.88 7.33
CA VAL A 119 -4.19 -6.79 7.21
C VAL A 119 -5.42 -7.24 6.40
N LEU A 120 -5.20 -7.87 5.23
CA LEU A 120 -6.28 -8.36 4.37
C LEU A 120 -7.06 -9.51 5.00
N ALA A 121 -6.37 -10.44 5.68
CA ALA A 121 -7.03 -11.51 6.41
C ALA A 121 -7.93 -10.95 7.51
N TYR A 122 -7.46 -9.98 8.26
CA TYR A 122 -8.26 -9.32 9.29
C TYR A 122 -9.44 -8.56 8.68
N ALA A 123 -9.24 -7.78 7.61
CA ALA A 123 -10.33 -7.09 6.92
C ALA A 123 -11.41 -8.08 6.44
N ARG A 124 -11.02 -9.26 5.92
CA ARG A 124 -11.95 -10.31 5.52
C ARG A 124 -12.77 -10.85 6.70
N THR A 125 -12.17 -11.03 7.89
CA THR A 125 -12.93 -11.45 9.09
C THR A 125 -13.95 -10.42 9.52
N LEU A 126 -13.75 -9.15 9.20
CA LEU A 126 -14.67 -8.04 9.44
C LEU A 126 -15.73 -7.89 8.34
N GLY A 127 -15.63 -8.64 7.25
CA GLY A 127 -16.62 -8.64 6.16
C GLY A 127 -16.16 -7.93 4.88
N ALA A 128 -14.88 -7.57 4.74
CA ALA A 128 -14.35 -7.08 3.47
C ALA A 128 -14.48 -8.14 2.37
N GLY A 129 -14.88 -7.71 1.18
CA GLY A 129 -14.97 -8.56 -0.01
C GLY A 129 -13.60 -9.02 -0.52
N SER A 130 -13.61 -9.69 -1.68
CA SER A 130 -12.36 -10.00 -2.40
C SER A 130 -11.78 -8.72 -2.99
N ILE A 131 -10.51 -8.45 -2.69
CA ILE A 131 -9.79 -7.23 -3.12
C ILE A 131 -8.54 -7.68 -3.87
N SER A 132 -8.42 -7.27 -5.15
CA SER A 132 -7.20 -7.46 -5.92
C SER A 132 -6.10 -6.59 -5.32
N THR A 133 -4.95 -7.17 -5.00
CA THR A 133 -3.88 -6.45 -4.29
C THR A 133 -2.61 -6.41 -5.11
N LEU A 134 -2.01 -5.23 -5.19
CA LEU A 134 -0.70 -4.97 -5.79
C LEU A 134 0.17 -4.23 -4.78
N ILE A 135 1.48 -4.43 -4.86
CA ILE A 135 2.47 -3.71 -4.04
C ILE A 135 3.41 -2.96 -4.97
N VAL A 136 3.52 -1.65 -4.77
CA VAL A 136 4.58 -0.83 -5.34
C VAL A 136 5.65 -0.71 -4.26
N GLY A 137 6.68 -1.53 -4.36
CA GLY A 137 7.77 -1.64 -3.40
C GLY A 137 9.01 -0.88 -3.83
N CYS A 138 9.77 -0.38 -2.86
CA CYS A 138 11.09 0.18 -3.08
C CYS A 138 12.13 -0.57 -2.27
N GLU A 139 13.23 -1.01 -2.90
CA GLU A 139 14.35 -1.64 -2.20
C GLU A 139 15.02 -0.64 -1.26
N PRO A 140 15.03 -0.87 0.07
CA PRO A 140 15.71 0.01 1.02
C PRO A 140 17.24 -0.16 0.95
N ALA A 141 18.00 0.88 1.33
CA ALA A 141 19.47 0.81 1.35
C ALA A 141 19.99 -0.03 2.52
N THR A 142 19.23 -0.09 3.62
CA THR A 142 19.60 -0.87 4.81
C THR A 142 18.35 -1.46 5.42
N VAL A 143 18.33 -2.78 5.56
CA VAL A 143 17.39 -3.49 6.42
C VAL A 143 18.13 -3.78 7.71
N ASN A 144 17.96 -2.94 8.72
CA ASN A 144 18.52 -3.24 10.04
C ASN A 144 17.45 -3.96 10.88
N GLU A 145 17.43 -5.27 10.81
CA GLU A 145 16.55 -6.14 11.62
C GLU A 145 16.80 -6.02 13.14
N ASN A 146 17.87 -5.36 13.56
CA ASN A 146 18.31 -5.24 14.95
C ASN A 146 18.34 -3.81 15.50
N GLN A 147 17.64 -2.85 14.88
CA GLN A 147 17.66 -1.48 15.41
C GLN A 147 16.67 -1.33 16.57
N GLY A 148 17.25 -1.26 17.79
CA GLY A 148 16.51 -0.80 18.95
C GLY A 148 16.12 0.68 18.82
N PHE A 149 15.26 1.15 19.72
CA PHE A 149 14.72 2.52 19.79
C PHE A 149 15.78 3.65 19.75
N MET A 150 17.07 3.32 19.84
CA MET A 150 18.19 4.26 19.86
C MET A 150 18.71 4.66 18.46
N ASP A 151 18.27 4.01 17.39
CA ASP A 151 18.78 4.23 16.02
C ASP A 151 17.76 4.89 15.09
N MET A 152 16.92 5.77 15.62
CA MET A 152 15.98 6.54 14.81
C MET A 152 16.72 7.37 13.77
N ARG A 153 16.48 7.08 12.49
CA ARG A 153 16.98 7.83 11.35
C ARG A 153 15.82 8.48 10.62
N MET A 154 15.71 9.78 10.70
CA MET A 154 14.73 10.52 9.92
C MET A 154 15.24 10.73 8.48
N GLY A 155 14.33 10.56 7.53
CA GLY A 155 14.60 10.80 6.11
C GLY A 155 15.10 9.55 5.36
N LEU A 156 14.83 9.55 4.06
CA LEU A 156 15.20 8.46 3.16
C LEU A 156 16.68 8.54 2.79
N SER A 157 17.30 7.40 2.51
CA SER A 157 18.61 7.34 1.87
C SER A 157 18.56 7.96 0.48
N THR A 158 19.72 8.41 -0.04
CA THR A 158 19.79 9.08 -1.34
C THR A 158 19.17 8.26 -2.49
N PRO A 159 19.44 6.93 -2.65
CA PRO A 159 18.84 6.16 -3.72
C PRO A 159 17.32 6.01 -3.56
N VAL A 160 16.82 5.81 -2.35
CA VAL A 160 15.38 5.67 -2.09
C VAL A 160 14.66 7.01 -2.27
N GLN A 161 15.26 8.11 -1.82
CA GLN A 161 14.73 9.48 -2.07
C GLN A 161 14.63 9.78 -3.57
N ALA A 162 15.62 9.36 -4.38
CA ALA A 162 15.60 9.54 -5.82
C ALA A 162 14.47 8.72 -6.48
N ALA A 163 14.16 7.53 -5.95
CA ALA A 163 13.12 6.64 -6.46
C ALA A 163 11.69 7.17 -6.25
N VAL A 164 11.46 8.08 -5.30
CA VAL A 164 10.11 8.59 -4.98
C VAL A 164 9.39 9.18 -6.20
N THR A 165 10.11 9.93 -7.05
CA THR A 165 9.49 10.55 -8.24
C THR A 165 9.07 9.50 -9.26
N GLU A 166 9.90 8.48 -9.47
CA GLU A 166 9.57 7.38 -10.38
C GLU A 166 8.43 6.51 -9.82
N ALA A 167 8.39 6.30 -8.50
CA ALA A 167 7.28 5.60 -7.87
C ALA A 167 5.92 6.30 -8.11
N VAL A 168 5.89 7.63 -8.04
CA VAL A 168 4.69 8.40 -8.40
C VAL A 168 4.27 8.14 -9.84
N ASN A 169 5.20 8.11 -10.80
CA ASN A 169 4.92 7.82 -12.21
C ASN A 169 4.41 6.37 -12.41
N VAL A 170 5.02 5.41 -11.69
CA VAL A 170 4.58 4.01 -11.71
C VAL A 170 3.15 3.88 -11.19
N ILE A 171 2.83 4.55 -10.07
CA ILE A 171 1.47 4.53 -9.49
C ILE A 171 0.47 5.16 -10.45
N ASP A 172 0.80 6.28 -11.10
CA ASP A 172 -0.07 6.91 -12.08
C ASP A 172 -0.39 5.98 -13.23
N THR A 173 0.64 5.37 -13.83
CA THR A 173 0.49 4.42 -14.93
C THR A 173 -0.34 3.20 -14.51
N LEU A 174 -0.06 2.66 -13.32
CA LEU A 174 -0.76 1.51 -12.77
C LEU A 174 -2.25 1.81 -12.56
N VAL A 175 -2.57 2.95 -11.95
CA VAL A 175 -3.97 3.37 -11.74
C VAL A 175 -4.69 3.56 -13.06
N GLU A 176 -4.07 4.19 -14.07
CA GLU A 176 -4.67 4.34 -15.41
C GLU A 176 -4.98 2.98 -16.05
N GLN A 177 -4.06 2.01 -15.95
CA GLN A 177 -4.28 0.65 -16.46
C GLN A 177 -5.40 -0.08 -15.72
N LEU A 178 -5.45 0.06 -14.40
CA LEU A 178 -6.50 -0.56 -13.58
C LEU A 178 -7.88 0.01 -13.88
N LEU A 179 -7.98 1.30 -14.17
CA LEU A 179 -9.23 1.95 -14.55
C LEU A 179 -9.66 1.58 -15.98
N ALA A 180 -8.72 1.39 -16.92
CA ALA A 180 -9.03 1.01 -18.30
C ALA A 180 -9.51 -0.45 -18.43
N ASN A 181 -9.13 -1.31 -17.49
CA ASN A 181 -9.45 -2.76 -17.48
C ASN A 181 -10.66 -3.13 -16.60
N GLY A 182 -11.39 -2.16 -16.08
CA GLY A 182 -12.60 -2.35 -15.26
C GLY A 182 -13.81 -1.77 -15.92
#